data_96d8d62aeff37eed81326533b2e86777
#
_entry.id   96d8d62aeff37eed81326533b2e86777
#
_cell.length_a   1.000
_cell.length_b   1.000
_cell.length_c   1.000
_cell.angle_alpha   90.00
_cell.angle_beta   90.00
_cell.angle_gamma   90.00
#
_symmetry.space_group_name_H-M   'P 1'
#
loop_
_entity.id
_entity.type
_entity.pdbx_description
1 polymer ?
#
loop_
_entity_poly.entity_id
_entity_poly.type
_entity_poly.pdbx_seq_one_letter_code
_entity_poly.pdbx_strand_id
1 'polypeptide(L)'
;MFNDLMDTIGYVAKCDPAVGEAMQKELARQRRNLELIASENIVSPAVMAAMGSVLTNKYAEGYPGKRYYGGCECVDIVEEIAIERAKELFGAKFANVQAHSGAQANTAVYFALLQPGDTVLGMSLAHGGHLTHGSPVNLSGKYFNFISYGLGDDEYIDYDAVEKLAKEHQPKLIVAGASAYPRAIDFKRLADIAHGVGALLMVDMAHIAGLVAAGLHQSPVGLADVVTTTTHKTLRGPRGGLILTNDEELAKKINKAIFPGIQGGPLMHVIAGKAVCFGEALKPEFKAYAKQIVDNAQALAKGLLDRGFDLVSGGTDNHLMLVDLRPVHITGKEMEHRLDEVYITVNKNAIPNDPEKPMVTSGIRVGTPAVTSRGLVTEDMEKIAEYMYLTATQFDTKADEIREGVCALCAKYPLYE
;
A
#
# COMPACT_ATOMS: atom_id res chain seq x y z
N MET A 1 2.62 -28.08 22.47
CA MET A 1 1.57 -27.03 22.62
C MET A 1 1.69 -25.91 21.57
N PHE A 2 2.89 -25.47 21.24
CA PHE A 2 3.06 -24.42 20.18
C PHE A 2 2.97 -24.96 18.75
N ASN A 3 3.27 -26.21 18.48
CA ASN A 3 3.19 -26.80 17.14
C ASN A 3 1.76 -26.80 16.56
N ASP A 4 0.74 -27.00 17.41
CA ASP A 4 -0.67 -27.03 16.97
C ASP A 4 -1.19 -25.62 16.63
N LEU A 5 -0.64 -24.57 17.25
CA LEU A 5 -0.98 -23.17 16.95
C LEU A 5 -0.31 -22.68 15.65
N MET A 6 0.78 -23.29 15.22
CA MET A 6 1.49 -22.93 13.99
C MET A 6 0.88 -23.60 12.75
N ASP A 7 0.18 -24.73 12.88
CA ASP A 7 -0.61 -25.34 11.81
C ASP A 7 -2.06 -24.82 11.81
N THR A 8 -2.21 -23.51 11.65
CA THR A 8 -3.53 -22.86 11.62
C THR A 8 -4.43 -23.43 10.53
N ILE A 9 -3.86 -23.67 9.32
CA ILE A 9 -4.61 -24.20 8.18
C ILE A 9 -5.08 -25.62 8.45
N GLY A 10 -4.23 -26.49 8.98
CA GLY A 10 -4.59 -27.86 9.35
C GLY A 10 -5.63 -27.91 10.44
N TYR A 11 -5.57 -26.98 11.42
CA TYR A 11 -6.60 -26.88 12.45
C TYR A 11 -7.95 -26.45 11.88
N VAL A 12 -7.99 -25.42 11.01
CA VAL A 12 -9.22 -24.99 10.33
C VAL A 12 -9.79 -26.12 9.48
N ALA A 13 -8.96 -26.85 8.75
CA ALA A 13 -9.40 -27.96 7.90
C ALA A 13 -10.06 -29.12 8.69
N LYS A 14 -9.68 -29.31 9.97
CA LYS A 14 -10.35 -30.29 10.86
C LYS A 14 -11.74 -29.82 11.30
N CYS A 15 -11.93 -28.50 11.46
CA CYS A 15 -13.20 -27.93 11.91
C CYS A 15 -14.15 -27.58 10.75
N ASP A 16 -13.61 -27.06 9.67
CA ASP A 16 -14.30 -26.70 8.44
C ASP A 16 -13.43 -27.11 7.22
N PRO A 17 -13.68 -28.31 6.66
CA PRO A 17 -12.90 -28.83 5.56
C PRO A 17 -12.93 -27.94 4.30
N ALA A 18 -14.07 -27.29 4.01
CA ALA A 18 -14.22 -26.46 2.81
C ALA A 18 -13.38 -25.19 2.89
N VAL A 19 -13.39 -24.50 4.04
CA VAL A 19 -12.54 -23.33 4.27
C VAL A 19 -11.06 -23.74 4.34
N GLY A 20 -10.76 -24.83 5.04
CA GLY A 20 -9.39 -25.35 5.13
C GLY A 20 -8.79 -25.72 3.78
N GLU A 21 -9.57 -26.35 2.89
CA GLU A 21 -9.14 -26.66 1.51
C GLU A 21 -8.85 -25.37 0.72
N ALA A 22 -9.70 -24.35 0.82
CA ALA A 22 -9.49 -23.07 0.17
C ALA A 22 -8.20 -22.39 0.65
N MET A 23 -7.94 -22.40 1.96
CA MET A 23 -6.71 -21.85 2.56
C MET A 23 -5.46 -22.63 2.10
N GLN A 24 -5.55 -23.95 1.99
CA GLN A 24 -4.45 -24.76 1.45
C GLN A 24 -4.14 -24.45 -0.01
N LYS A 25 -5.18 -24.27 -0.84
CA LYS A 25 -5.04 -23.85 -2.25
C LYS A 25 -4.37 -22.46 -2.35
N GLU A 26 -4.77 -21.51 -1.51
CA GLU A 26 -4.15 -20.18 -1.50
C GLU A 26 -2.69 -20.22 -1.06
N LEU A 27 -2.36 -21.00 -0.01
CA LEU A 27 -0.97 -21.19 0.39
C LEU A 27 -0.13 -21.81 -0.75
N ALA A 28 -0.68 -22.82 -1.43
CA ALA A 28 -0.03 -23.44 -2.58
C ALA A 28 0.18 -22.44 -3.73
N ARG A 29 -0.82 -21.56 -3.99
CA ARG A 29 -0.69 -20.48 -4.97
C ARG A 29 0.43 -19.52 -4.60
N GLN A 30 0.45 -19.01 -3.36
CA GLN A 30 1.48 -18.07 -2.90
C GLN A 30 2.88 -18.69 -2.93
N ARG A 31 3.03 -19.99 -2.63
CA ARG A 31 4.30 -20.70 -2.72
C ARG A 31 4.79 -20.85 -4.17
N ARG A 32 3.88 -21.05 -5.10
CA ARG A 32 4.17 -21.26 -6.52
C ARG A 32 4.40 -19.95 -7.28
N ASN A 33 3.62 -18.90 -7.00
CA ASN A 33 3.59 -17.69 -7.81
C ASN A 33 4.66 -16.68 -7.40
N LEU A 34 5.15 -15.92 -8.38
CA LEU A 34 5.85 -14.65 -8.16
C LEU A 34 4.82 -13.53 -7.98
N GLU A 35 4.75 -12.96 -6.79
CA GLU A 35 3.82 -11.88 -6.46
C GLU A 35 4.47 -10.53 -6.76
N LEU A 36 4.01 -9.86 -7.81
CA LEU A 36 4.50 -8.55 -8.25
C LEU A 36 3.44 -7.44 -8.16
N ILE A 37 2.29 -7.70 -7.52
CA ILE A 37 1.34 -6.64 -7.20
C ILE A 37 1.98 -5.67 -6.20
N ALA A 38 2.17 -4.42 -6.59
CA ALA A 38 2.90 -3.42 -5.82
C ALA A 38 2.30 -3.11 -4.44
N SER A 39 1.01 -3.41 -4.23
CA SER A 39 0.27 -3.20 -2.98
C SER A 39 0.16 -4.45 -2.11
N GLU A 40 0.82 -5.55 -2.47
CA GLU A 40 0.85 -6.79 -1.70
C GLU A 40 2.21 -7.05 -1.05
N ASN A 41 2.20 -7.85 0.00
CA ASN A 41 3.40 -8.25 0.71
C ASN A 41 3.20 -9.58 1.44
N ILE A 42 4.31 -10.17 1.87
CA ILE A 42 4.35 -11.39 2.67
C ILE A 42 4.64 -11.00 4.12
N VAL A 43 3.67 -11.17 5.00
CA VAL A 43 3.82 -10.84 6.42
C VAL A 43 4.60 -11.92 7.17
N SER A 44 5.18 -11.56 8.31
CA SER A 44 5.84 -12.54 9.18
C SER A 44 4.84 -13.51 9.83
N PRO A 45 5.27 -14.73 10.21
CA PRO A 45 4.43 -15.63 11.00
C PRO A 45 3.92 -15.00 12.30
N ALA A 46 4.70 -14.11 12.94
CA ALA A 46 4.31 -13.43 14.17
C ALA A 46 3.12 -12.47 13.95
N VAL A 47 3.08 -11.75 12.81
CA VAL A 47 1.93 -10.93 12.45
C VAL A 47 0.68 -11.79 12.24
N MET A 48 0.80 -12.91 11.51
CA MET A 48 -0.34 -13.83 11.31
C MET A 48 -0.84 -14.43 12.64
N ALA A 49 0.06 -14.84 13.53
CA ALA A 49 -0.30 -15.38 14.84
C ALA A 49 -1.03 -14.33 15.71
N ALA A 50 -0.60 -13.08 15.69
CA ALA A 50 -1.29 -12.00 16.39
C ALA A 50 -2.71 -11.79 15.87
N MET A 51 -2.91 -11.88 14.55
CA MET A 51 -4.21 -11.77 13.90
C MET A 51 -5.17 -12.89 14.29
N GLY A 52 -4.67 -14.11 14.51
CA GLY A 52 -5.45 -15.28 14.93
C GLY A 52 -5.58 -15.44 16.45
N SER A 53 -5.29 -14.40 17.25
CA SER A 53 -5.27 -14.49 18.71
C SER A 53 -6.64 -14.32 19.37
N VAL A 54 -6.70 -14.59 20.68
CA VAL A 54 -7.90 -14.42 21.53
C VAL A 54 -8.37 -12.97 21.62
N LEU A 55 -7.57 -12.00 21.17
CA LEU A 55 -7.92 -10.59 21.15
C LEU A 55 -9.12 -10.30 20.22
N THR A 56 -9.42 -11.21 19.29
CA THR A 56 -10.63 -11.14 18.45
C THR A 56 -11.93 -11.16 19.27
N ASN A 57 -11.92 -11.73 20.49
CA ASN A 57 -13.09 -11.86 21.33
C ASN A 57 -13.44 -10.57 22.10
N LYS A 58 -12.51 -9.58 22.14
CA LYS A 58 -12.66 -8.43 23.04
C LYS A 58 -13.28 -7.23 22.34
N TYR A 59 -14.39 -6.75 22.89
CA TYR A 59 -15.01 -5.48 22.49
C TYR A 59 -14.40 -4.31 23.30
N ALA A 60 -13.86 -3.29 22.62
CA ALA A 60 -13.05 -2.24 23.26
C ALA A 60 -13.35 -0.84 22.71
N GLU A 61 -14.63 -0.46 22.54
CA GLU A 61 -15.01 0.90 22.14
C GLU A 61 -14.41 1.96 23.06
N GLY A 62 -14.00 3.05 22.49
CA GLY A 62 -13.21 4.11 23.14
C GLY A 62 -11.72 3.96 22.89
N TYR A 63 -10.92 4.46 23.81
CA TYR A 63 -9.44 4.51 23.70
C TYR A 63 -8.81 3.98 24.99
N PRO A 64 -7.51 3.66 25.03
CA PRO A 64 -6.83 3.19 26.22
C PRO A 64 -7.10 4.07 27.44
N GLY A 65 -7.45 3.46 28.56
CA GLY A 65 -7.84 4.13 29.82
C GLY A 65 -9.19 4.86 29.79
N LYS A 66 -9.88 4.88 28.63
CA LYS A 66 -11.19 5.56 28.43
C LYS A 66 -12.13 4.69 27.60
N ARG A 67 -12.32 3.43 28.01
CA ARG A 67 -13.19 2.47 27.32
C ARG A 67 -14.63 2.57 27.81
N TYR A 68 -15.55 2.22 26.90
CA TYR A 68 -16.98 2.10 27.24
C TYR A 68 -17.32 0.74 27.85
N TYR A 69 -16.39 -0.25 27.82
CA TYR A 69 -16.56 -1.60 28.32
C TYR A 69 -15.51 -1.94 29.36
N GLY A 70 -15.87 -2.80 30.32
CA GLY A 70 -14.93 -3.38 31.28
C GLY A 70 -14.02 -4.46 30.69
N GLY A 71 -12.99 -4.86 31.41
CA GLY A 71 -12.07 -5.95 31.01
C GLY A 71 -11.12 -5.58 29.88
N CYS A 72 -10.75 -4.29 29.74
CA CYS A 72 -9.91 -3.80 28.67
C CYS A 72 -8.43 -3.61 29.07
N GLU A 73 -8.06 -3.93 30.29
CA GLU A 73 -6.71 -3.71 30.84
C GLU A 73 -5.60 -4.33 29.98
N CYS A 74 -5.84 -5.49 29.37
CA CYS A 74 -4.84 -6.16 28.52
C CYS A 74 -4.82 -5.58 27.09
N VAL A 75 -5.98 -5.27 26.53
CA VAL A 75 -6.06 -4.72 25.18
C VAL A 75 -5.59 -3.26 25.15
N ASP A 76 -5.71 -2.54 26.27
CA ASP A 76 -5.14 -1.18 26.43
C ASP A 76 -3.62 -1.23 26.24
N ILE A 77 -2.94 -2.18 26.89
CA ILE A 77 -1.50 -2.39 26.75
C ILE A 77 -1.12 -2.64 25.28
N VAL A 78 -1.88 -3.47 24.58
CA VAL A 78 -1.60 -3.79 23.16
C VAL A 78 -1.77 -2.56 22.27
N GLU A 79 -2.83 -1.77 22.47
CA GLU A 79 -3.06 -0.56 21.69
C GLU A 79 -2.03 0.52 22.00
N GLU A 80 -1.65 0.72 23.26
CA GLU A 80 -0.59 1.64 23.67
C GLU A 80 0.75 1.27 23.03
N ILE A 81 1.14 -0.02 23.02
CA ILE A 81 2.34 -0.49 22.33
C ILE A 81 2.28 -0.15 20.83
N ALA A 82 1.14 -0.35 20.17
CA ALA A 82 0.99 -0.03 18.76
C ALA A 82 1.12 1.48 18.50
N ILE A 83 0.48 2.31 19.36
CA ILE A 83 0.56 3.77 19.28
C ILE A 83 2.00 4.25 19.46
N GLU A 84 2.68 3.83 20.53
CA GLU A 84 4.04 4.30 20.82
C GLU A 84 5.05 3.87 19.75
N ARG A 85 4.96 2.61 19.26
CA ARG A 85 5.79 2.15 18.16
C ARG A 85 5.53 2.90 16.86
N ALA A 86 4.28 3.23 16.53
CA ALA A 86 3.95 4.03 15.35
C ALA A 86 4.53 5.45 15.46
N LYS A 87 4.44 6.07 16.65
CA LYS A 87 5.03 7.39 16.92
C LYS A 87 6.56 7.35 16.77
N GLU A 88 7.21 6.36 17.35
CA GLU A 88 8.66 6.18 17.26
C GLU A 88 9.10 5.95 15.80
N LEU A 89 8.42 5.05 15.09
CA LEU A 89 8.77 4.64 13.72
C LEU A 89 8.73 5.80 12.72
N PHE A 90 7.75 6.69 12.87
CA PHE A 90 7.52 7.78 11.93
C PHE A 90 7.90 9.17 12.48
N GLY A 91 8.31 9.28 13.72
CA GLY A 91 8.62 10.56 14.37
C GLY A 91 7.38 11.44 14.60
N ALA A 92 6.22 10.84 14.79
CA ALA A 92 4.95 11.55 15.03
C ALA A 92 4.68 11.77 16.52
N LYS A 93 3.97 12.85 16.86
CA LYS A 93 3.55 13.10 18.25
C LYS A 93 2.29 12.31 18.62
N PHE A 94 1.39 12.10 17.66
CA PHE A 94 0.11 11.43 17.86
C PHE A 94 -0.13 10.40 16.76
N ALA A 95 -0.69 9.27 17.16
CA ALA A 95 -1.05 8.18 16.25
C ALA A 95 -2.43 7.60 16.62
N ASN A 96 -3.27 7.35 15.59
CA ASN A 96 -4.48 6.55 15.73
C ASN A 96 -4.30 5.24 14.96
N VAL A 97 -4.35 4.12 15.70
CA VAL A 97 -4.15 2.76 15.16
C VAL A 97 -5.45 2.01 14.94
N GLN A 98 -6.61 2.63 15.22
CA GLN A 98 -7.92 1.97 15.16
C GLN A 98 -8.54 1.93 13.76
N ALA A 99 -8.06 2.73 12.80
CA ALA A 99 -8.59 2.69 11.44
C ALA A 99 -8.53 1.27 10.85
N HIS A 100 -9.69 0.72 10.42
CA HIS A 100 -9.80 -0.66 9.91
C HIS A 100 -9.12 -0.84 8.56
N SER A 101 -9.00 0.23 7.77
CA SER A 101 -8.34 0.25 6.46
C SER A 101 -7.79 1.63 6.14
N GLY A 102 -6.95 1.74 5.10
CA GLY A 102 -6.52 3.04 4.57
C GLY A 102 -7.69 3.89 4.09
N ALA A 103 -8.70 3.29 3.45
CA ALA A 103 -9.90 4.01 3.02
C ALA A 103 -10.65 4.62 4.21
N GLN A 104 -10.78 3.90 5.32
CA GLN A 104 -11.41 4.43 6.54
C GLN A 104 -10.53 5.46 7.24
N ALA A 105 -9.20 5.32 7.20
CA ALA A 105 -8.30 6.37 7.67
C ALA A 105 -8.51 7.68 6.91
N ASN A 106 -8.56 7.63 5.58
CA ASN A 106 -8.84 8.80 4.74
C ASN A 106 -10.24 9.38 5.01
N THR A 107 -11.25 8.51 5.11
CA THR A 107 -12.63 8.94 5.44
C THR A 107 -12.70 9.62 6.80
N ALA A 108 -11.98 9.14 7.81
CA ALA A 108 -11.92 9.77 9.13
C ALA A 108 -11.32 11.18 9.07
N VAL A 109 -10.26 11.37 8.28
CA VAL A 109 -9.65 12.69 8.08
C VAL A 109 -10.65 13.64 7.40
N TYR A 110 -11.31 13.19 6.33
CA TYR A 110 -12.34 13.99 5.66
C TYR A 110 -13.49 14.34 6.61
N PHE A 111 -13.99 13.38 7.37
CA PHE A 111 -15.07 13.60 8.34
C PHE A 111 -14.67 14.54 9.48
N ALA A 112 -13.39 14.52 9.89
CA ALA A 112 -12.86 15.39 10.93
C ALA A 112 -12.66 16.84 10.48
N LEU A 113 -12.33 17.07 9.20
CA LEU A 113 -11.80 18.35 8.73
C LEU A 113 -12.71 19.07 7.73
N LEU A 114 -13.65 18.38 7.11
CA LEU A 114 -14.46 18.89 5.99
C LEU A 114 -15.95 18.82 6.29
N GLN A 115 -16.71 19.64 5.56
CA GLN A 115 -18.15 19.56 5.44
C GLN A 115 -18.51 19.06 4.03
N PRO A 116 -19.68 18.39 3.84
CA PRO A 116 -20.14 18.02 2.50
C PRO A 116 -20.12 19.21 1.55
N GLY A 117 -19.55 19.01 0.35
CA GLY A 117 -19.41 20.05 -0.67
C GLY A 117 -18.12 20.89 -0.57
N ASP A 118 -17.32 20.75 0.48
CA ASP A 118 -16.04 21.44 0.57
C ASP A 118 -15.12 21.05 -0.60
N THR A 119 -14.36 22.04 -1.07
CA THR A 119 -13.39 21.83 -2.17
C THR A 119 -12.09 21.18 -1.66
N VAL A 120 -11.66 20.17 -2.37
CA VAL A 120 -10.43 19.40 -2.09
C VAL A 120 -9.63 19.24 -3.39
N LEU A 121 -8.32 19.39 -3.35
CA LEU A 121 -7.45 18.96 -4.43
C LEU A 121 -6.94 17.55 -4.16
N GLY A 122 -6.96 16.67 -5.19
CA GLY A 122 -6.44 15.31 -5.11
C GLY A 122 -5.83 14.86 -6.43
N MET A 123 -4.89 13.91 -6.37
CA MET A 123 -4.29 13.36 -7.58
C MET A 123 -5.30 12.57 -8.40
N SER A 124 -5.34 12.83 -9.71
CA SER A 124 -6.20 12.11 -10.66
C SER A 124 -5.98 10.60 -10.59
N LEU A 125 -7.07 9.83 -10.60
CA LEU A 125 -7.00 8.37 -10.65
C LEU A 125 -6.26 7.87 -11.90
N ALA A 126 -6.45 8.54 -13.05
CA ALA A 126 -5.77 8.21 -14.30
C ALA A 126 -4.26 8.46 -14.27
N HIS A 127 -3.81 9.30 -13.35
CA HIS A 127 -2.39 9.65 -13.18
C HIS A 127 -1.77 9.00 -11.92
N GLY A 128 -2.44 8.01 -11.34
CA GLY A 128 -1.91 7.23 -10.23
C GLY A 128 -2.49 7.54 -8.86
N GLY A 129 -3.50 8.42 -8.74
CA GLY A 129 -4.21 8.67 -7.49
C GLY A 129 -4.94 7.43 -6.96
N HIS A 130 -5.39 7.48 -5.72
CA HIS A 130 -6.19 6.42 -5.11
C HIS A 130 -7.70 6.72 -5.28
N LEU A 131 -8.55 5.67 -5.25
CA LEU A 131 -10.02 5.83 -5.31
C LEU A 131 -10.54 6.83 -4.27
N THR A 132 -9.98 6.82 -3.06
CA THR A 132 -10.38 7.72 -1.96
C THR A 132 -9.85 9.15 -2.12
N HIS A 133 -9.14 9.47 -3.21
CA HIS A 133 -8.67 10.82 -3.53
C HIS A 133 -9.60 11.53 -4.52
N GLY A 134 -10.91 11.30 -4.41
CA GLY A 134 -11.92 12.03 -5.16
C GLY A 134 -12.54 11.30 -6.35
N SER A 135 -12.34 9.98 -6.47
CA SER A 135 -13.02 9.22 -7.54
C SER A 135 -14.54 9.37 -7.44
N PRO A 136 -15.26 9.65 -8.56
CA PRO A 136 -16.70 9.86 -8.55
C PRO A 136 -17.53 8.67 -8.05
N VAL A 137 -16.95 7.47 -8.10
CA VAL A 137 -17.62 6.24 -7.58
C VAL A 137 -17.34 6.00 -6.11
N ASN A 138 -16.40 6.76 -5.52
CA ASN A 138 -16.02 6.65 -4.11
C ASN A 138 -16.77 7.67 -3.25
N LEU A 139 -16.89 7.40 -1.95
CA LEU A 139 -17.45 8.33 -0.96
C LEU A 139 -16.84 9.73 -1.09
N SER A 140 -15.50 9.82 -1.24
CA SER A 140 -14.79 11.09 -1.34
C SER A 140 -15.31 11.98 -2.47
N GLY A 141 -15.42 11.44 -3.70
CA GLY A 141 -15.94 12.19 -4.85
C GLY A 141 -17.46 12.40 -4.84
N LYS A 142 -18.21 11.67 -3.98
CA LYS A 142 -19.66 11.86 -3.83
C LYS A 142 -20.04 12.94 -2.81
N TYR A 143 -19.22 13.12 -1.78
CA TYR A 143 -19.53 14.04 -0.67
C TYR A 143 -18.82 15.38 -0.79
N PHE A 144 -17.64 15.40 -1.45
CA PHE A 144 -16.80 16.60 -1.54
C PHE A 144 -16.58 17.01 -2.99
N ASN A 145 -16.28 18.29 -3.21
CA ASN A 145 -15.94 18.83 -4.52
C ASN A 145 -14.45 18.63 -4.79
N PHE A 146 -14.09 17.48 -5.36
CA PHE A 146 -12.70 17.18 -5.71
C PHE A 146 -12.30 17.77 -7.04
N ILE A 147 -11.25 18.58 -7.05
CA ILE A 147 -10.54 19.06 -8.23
C ILE A 147 -9.29 18.19 -8.40
N SER A 148 -9.12 17.59 -9.57
CA SER A 148 -7.99 16.71 -9.83
C SER A 148 -6.77 17.46 -10.32
N TYR A 149 -5.60 17.18 -9.76
CA TYR A 149 -4.31 17.52 -10.35
C TYR A 149 -3.66 16.27 -10.97
N GLY A 150 -2.66 16.48 -11.85
CA GLY A 150 -2.08 15.37 -12.61
C GLY A 150 -0.57 15.49 -12.79
N LEU A 151 -0.10 14.80 -13.83
CA LEU A 151 1.28 14.80 -14.28
C LEU A 151 1.45 15.79 -15.44
N GLY A 152 2.66 16.32 -15.58
CA GLY A 152 3.09 17.06 -16.76
C GLY A 152 3.40 16.14 -17.94
N ASP A 153 3.82 16.75 -19.07
CA ASP A 153 4.19 16.00 -20.28
C ASP A 153 5.43 15.10 -20.07
N ASP A 154 6.22 15.39 -19.03
CA ASP A 154 7.37 14.61 -18.59
C ASP A 154 6.99 13.42 -17.68
N GLU A 155 5.70 13.22 -17.45
CA GLU A 155 5.12 12.18 -16.58
C GLU A 155 5.50 12.33 -15.08
N TYR A 156 5.96 13.50 -14.65
CA TYR A 156 6.17 13.88 -13.26
C TYR A 156 5.00 14.75 -12.76
N ILE A 157 4.82 14.80 -11.43
CA ILE A 157 3.81 15.69 -10.82
C ILE A 157 4.15 17.13 -11.19
N ASP A 158 3.20 17.82 -11.84
CA ASP A 158 3.32 19.24 -12.16
C ASP A 158 2.94 20.10 -10.94
N TYR A 159 3.93 20.39 -10.09
CA TYR A 159 3.71 21.18 -8.88
C TYR A 159 3.26 22.61 -9.16
N ASP A 160 3.65 23.19 -10.29
CA ASP A 160 3.22 24.56 -10.67
C ASP A 160 1.74 24.55 -11.10
N ALA A 161 1.28 23.50 -11.78
CA ALA A 161 -0.14 23.31 -12.03
C ALA A 161 -0.92 23.07 -10.73
N VAL A 162 -0.38 22.31 -9.77
CA VAL A 162 -1.01 22.14 -8.44
C VAL A 162 -1.15 23.49 -7.73
N GLU A 163 -0.11 24.33 -7.75
CA GLU A 163 -0.12 25.65 -7.14
C GLU A 163 -1.16 26.58 -7.80
N LYS A 164 -1.24 26.54 -9.13
CA LYS A 164 -2.25 27.30 -9.89
C LYS A 164 -3.66 26.86 -9.51
N LEU A 165 -3.95 25.57 -9.50
CA LEU A 165 -5.26 25.03 -9.10
C LEU A 165 -5.60 25.40 -7.65
N ALA A 166 -4.64 25.32 -6.72
CA ALA A 166 -4.84 25.70 -5.35
C ALA A 166 -5.23 27.19 -5.20
N LYS A 167 -4.55 28.08 -5.93
CA LYS A 167 -4.87 29.52 -5.96
C LYS A 167 -6.24 29.80 -6.58
N GLU A 168 -6.61 29.09 -7.64
CA GLU A 168 -7.87 29.26 -8.35
C GLU A 168 -9.07 28.76 -7.55
N HIS A 169 -8.96 27.56 -6.95
CA HIS A 169 -10.08 26.89 -6.31
C HIS A 169 -10.15 27.02 -4.80
N GLN A 170 -9.12 27.58 -4.16
CA GLN A 170 -9.05 27.83 -2.70
C GLN A 170 -9.54 26.61 -1.88
N PRO A 171 -8.93 25.41 -2.05
CA PRO A 171 -9.40 24.21 -1.38
C PRO A 171 -9.23 24.33 0.14
N LYS A 172 -10.01 23.55 0.90
CA LYS A 172 -9.79 23.40 2.35
C LYS A 172 -8.73 22.35 2.67
N LEU A 173 -8.54 21.40 1.76
CA LEU A 173 -7.59 20.30 1.91
C LEU A 173 -6.93 19.99 0.57
N ILE A 174 -5.63 19.76 0.60
CA ILE A 174 -4.89 19.12 -0.50
C ILE A 174 -4.54 17.70 -0.06
N VAL A 175 -4.86 16.71 -0.89
CA VAL A 175 -4.53 15.30 -0.65
C VAL A 175 -3.39 14.91 -1.59
N ALA A 176 -2.27 14.53 -1.00
CA ALA A 176 -1.10 14.02 -1.71
C ALA A 176 -0.89 12.52 -1.46
N GLY A 177 -0.07 11.90 -2.29
CA GLY A 177 0.17 10.45 -2.27
C GLY A 177 -0.45 9.76 -3.47
N ALA A 178 0.08 8.60 -3.81
CA ALA A 178 -0.29 7.89 -5.02
C ALA A 178 -0.27 6.37 -4.85
N SER A 179 -1.10 5.69 -5.64
CA SER A 179 -1.14 4.22 -5.74
C SER A 179 -0.31 3.68 -6.90
N ALA A 180 -0.04 4.53 -7.90
CA ALA A 180 0.64 4.16 -9.13
C ALA A 180 1.49 5.31 -9.66
N TYR A 181 2.44 5.76 -8.85
CA TYR A 181 3.41 6.80 -9.21
C TYR A 181 4.83 6.31 -8.85
N PRO A 182 5.72 6.15 -9.84
CA PRO A 182 7.00 5.49 -9.61
C PRO A 182 8.10 6.43 -9.10
N ARG A 183 7.86 7.73 -8.96
CA ARG A 183 8.87 8.72 -8.60
C ARG A 183 8.71 9.22 -7.16
N ALA A 184 9.74 9.85 -6.65
CA ALA A 184 9.70 10.54 -5.36
C ALA A 184 8.72 11.71 -5.41
N ILE A 185 7.98 11.91 -4.31
CA ILE A 185 7.04 13.03 -4.16
C ILE A 185 7.67 14.09 -3.25
N ASP A 186 7.68 15.33 -3.69
CA ASP A 186 8.13 16.47 -2.88
C ASP A 186 7.00 16.97 -1.97
N PHE A 187 6.93 16.40 -0.77
CA PHE A 187 5.94 16.79 0.23
C PHE A 187 6.17 18.21 0.77
N LYS A 188 7.43 18.69 0.75
CA LYS A 188 7.73 20.07 1.17
C LYS A 188 7.09 21.07 0.20
N ARG A 189 7.23 20.86 -1.11
CA ARG A 189 6.59 21.72 -2.12
C ARG A 189 5.07 21.70 -1.99
N LEU A 190 4.48 20.52 -1.77
CA LEU A 190 3.03 20.39 -1.57
C LEU A 190 2.56 21.09 -0.27
N ALA A 191 3.33 21.01 0.81
CA ALA A 191 3.03 21.73 2.04
C ALA A 191 3.05 23.26 1.84
N ASP A 192 4.08 23.77 1.14
CA ASP A 192 4.18 25.19 0.85
C ASP A 192 3.00 25.68 0.00
N ILE A 193 2.56 24.88 -0.99
CA ILE A 193 1.38 25.17 -1.83
C ILE A 193 0.11 25.20 -0.95
N ALA A 194 -0.13 24.16 -0.15
CA ALA A 194 -1.34 24.05 0.67
C ALA A 194 -1.42 25.20 1.67
N HIS A 195 -0.38 25.39 2.45
CA HIS A 195 -0.35 26.43 3.49
C HIS A 195 -0.35 27.83 2.86
N GLY A 196 0.22 28.02 1.67
CA GLY A 196 0.21 29.28 0.93
C GLY A 196 -1.18 29.79 0.54
N VAL A 197 -2.18 28.88 0.47
CA VAL A 197 -3.60 29.23 0.22
C VAL A 197 -4.49 29.02 1.44
N GLY A 198 -3.91 28.71 2.62
CA GLY A 198 -4.64 28.47 3.85
C GLY A 198 -5.35 27.10 3.92
N ALA A 199 -4.99 26.17 3.02
CA ALA A 199 -5.46 24.80 3.05
C ALA A 199 -4.61 23.93 4.00
N LEU A 200 -5.19 22.84 4.49
CA LEU A 200 -4.43 21.77 5.15
C LEU A 200 -3.83 20.83 4.11
N LEU A 201 -2.70 20.20 4.45
CA LEU A 201 -2.13 19.10 3.67
C LEU A 201 -2.38 17.76 4.36
N MET A 202 -3.03 16.84 3.67
CA MET A 202 -3.08 15.42 4.02
C MET A 202 -2.19 14.64 3.08
N VAL A 203 -1.33 13.79 3.61
CA VAL A 203 -0.54 12.84 2.80
C VAL A 203 -0.96 11.41 3.09
N ASP A 204 -1.43 10.71 2.07
CA ASP A 204 -1.62 9.27 2.08
C ASP A 204 -0.33 8.60 1.59
N MET A 205 0.50 8.13 2.54
CA MET A 205 1.76 7.47 2.22
C MET A 205 1.64 5.95 2.12
N ALA A 206 0.44 5.41 1.92
CA ALA A 206 0.16 3.98 2.00
C ALA A 206 1.13 3.11 1.19
N HIS A 207 1.46 3.50 -0.04
CA HIS A 207 2.37 2.75 -0.89
C HIS A 207 3.83 2.80 -0.45
N ILE A 208 4.25 3.93 0.09
CA ILE A 208 5.66 4.20 0.42
C ILE A 208 5.96 4.15 1.93
N ALA A 209 4.99 3.80 2.78
CA ALA A 209 5.14 3.87 4.23
C ALA A 209 6.36 3.09 4.75
N GLY A 210 6.65 1.91 4.19
CA GLY A 210 7.86 1.14 4.55
C GLY A 210 9.15 1.84 4.12
N LEU A 211 9.14 2.54 2.99
CA LEU A 211 10.30 3.31 2.51
C LEU A 211 10.52 4.56 3.36
N VAL A 212 9.44 5.24 3.75
CA VAL A 212 9.48 6.38 4.69
C VAL A 212 10.04 5.92 6.05
N ALA A 213 9.53 4.81 6.60
CA ALA A 213 10.01 4.24 7.86
C ALA A 213 11.50 3.88 7.83
N ALA A 214 12.00 3.47 6.67
CA ALA A 214 13.41 3.13 6.46
C ALA A 214 14.31 4.35 6.12
N GLY A 215 13.72 5.53 5.91
CA GLY A 215 14.45 6.75 5.51
C GLY A 215 14.88 6.78 4.04
N LEU A 216 14.20 6.00 3.18
CA LEU A 216 14.46 5.91 1.73
C LEU A 216 13.52 6.77 0.88
N HIS A 217 12.58 7.44 1.50
CA HIS A 217 11.72 8.45 0.89
C HIS A 217 11.53 9.59 1.88
N GLN A 218 11.34 10.83 1.39
CA GLN A 218 11.02 11.97 2.24
C GLN A 218 9.82 11.64 3.15
N SER A 219 9.98 11.88 4.44
CA SER A 219 8.86 11.73 5.38
C SER A 219 7.88 12.88 5.23
N PRO A 220 6.58 12.61 5.12
CA PRO A 220 5.56 13.66 5.18
C PRO A 220 5.28 14.12 6.61
N VAL A 221 5.69 13.34 7.63
CA VAL A 221 5.45 13.70 9.05
C VAL A 221 6.28 14.94 9.42
N GLY A 222 5.60 15.95 9.92
CA GLY A 222 6.20 17.25 10.20
C GLY A 222 6.13 18.26 9.05
N LEU A 223 5.76 17.82 7.84
CA LEU A 223 5.44 18.67 6.68
C LEU A 223 3.93 18.75 6.46
N ALA A 224 3.24 17.63 6.48
CA ALA A 224 1.79 17.54 6.39
C ALA A 224 1.12 17.74 7.75
N ASP A 225 -0.11 18.25 7.72
CA ASP A 225 -0.96 18.41 8.92
C ASP A 225 -1.45 17.04 9.41
N VAL A 226 -1.81 16.16 8.47
CA VAL A 226 -2.23 14.78 8.74
C VAL A 226 -1.58 13.84 7.75
N VAL A 227 -1.12 12.70 8.25
CA VAL A 227 -0.57 11.62 7.42
C VAL A 227 -1.42 10.37 7.63
N THR A 228 -1.87 9.75 6.56
CA THR A 228 -2.55 8.45 6.58
C THR A 228 -1.70 7.39 5.91
N THR A 229 -1.92 6.14 6.28
CA THR A 229 -1.30 5.01 5.60
C THR A 229 -2.10 3.73 5.79
N THR A 230 -1.84 2.74 4.94
CA THR A 230 -2.13 1.34 5.21
C THR A 230 -0.95 0.69 5.92
N THR A 231 -1.19 -0.44 6.57
CA THR A 231 -0.13 -1.19 7.28
C THR A 231 0.39 -2.41 6.52
N HIS A 232 -0.24 -2.79 5.39
CA HIS A 232 -0.05 -4.08 4.72
C HIS A 232 0.69 -4.05 3.37
N LYS A 233 1.23 -2.89 2.94
CA LYS A 233 1.99 -2.75 1.68
C LYS A 233 3.49 -2.83 1.95
N THR A 234 4.26 -1.80 1.62
CA THR A 234 5.70 -1.76 1.91
C THR A 234 6.04 -1.87 3.40
N LEU A 235 5.10 -1.52 4.29
CA LEU A 235 5.28 -1.65 5.74
C LEU A 235 5.20 -3.10 6.24
N ARG A 236 4.68 -4.03 5.43
CA ARG A 236 4.67 -5.49 5.67
C ARG A 236 3.92 -5.91 6.94
N GLY A 237 2.80 -5.26 7.23
CA GLY A 237 1.96 -5.56 8.40
C GLY A 237 0.60 -6.17 8.03
N PRO A 238 -0.31 -6.27 9.01
CA PRO A 238 -1.67 -6.74 8.77
C PRO A 238 -2.45 -5.73 7.93
N ARG A 239 -3.53 -6.18 7.29
CA ARG A 239 -4.44 -5.26 6.60
C ARG A 239 -5.12 -4.34 7.62
N GLY A 240 -4.88 -3.04 7.47
CA GLY A 240 -5.38 -2.01 8.38
C GLY A 240 -4.95 -0.62 7.94
N GLY A 241 -5.37 0.40 8.69
CA GLY A 241 -4.99 1.80 8.52
C GLY A 241 -4.27 2.37 9.74
N LEU A 242 -3.62 3.51 9.54
CA LEU A 242 -2.94 4.28 10.56
C LEU A 242 -3.08 5.76 10.21
N ILE A 243 -3.27 6.63 11.21
CA ILE A 243 -3.30 8.08 11.05
C ILE A 243 -2.29 8.71 12.01
N LEU A 244 -1.50 9.64 11.51
CA LEU A 244 -0.45 10.33 12.26
C LEU A 244 -0.64 11.84 12.14
N THR A 245 -0.33 12.58 13.19
CA THR A 245 -0.28 14.05 13.18
C THR A 245 0.64 14.55 14.28
N ASN A 246 1.12 15.79 14.13
CA ASN A 246 1.88 16.48 15.17
C ASN A 246 1.05 17.55 15.89
N ASP A 247 -0.20 17.74 15.48
CA ASP A 247 -1.15 18.69 16.07
C ASP A 247 -2.12 17.97 17.02
N GLU A 248 -2.19 18.42 18.27
CA GLU A 248 -3.03 17.81 19.29
C GLU A 248 -4.53 18.00 19.02
N GLU A 249 -4.93 19.15 18.48
CA GLU A 249 -6.34 19.43 18.19
C GLU A 249 -6.82 18.59 16.98
N LEU A 250 -5.95 18.39 15.97
CA LEU A 250 -6.25 17.48 14.88
C LEU A 250 -6.33 16.02 15.37
N ALA A 251 -5.44 15.62 16.27
CA ALA A 251 -5.48 14.28 16.87
C ALA A 251 -6.80 14.03 17.60
N LYS A 252 -7.27 14.99 18.40
CA LYS A 252 -8.57 14.91 19.10
C LYS A 252 -9.75 14.80 18.12
N LYS A 253 -9.75 15.62 17.06
CA LYS A 253 -10.79 15.58 16.01
C LYS A 253 -10.79 14.24 15.27
N ILE A 254 -9.63 13.73 14.90
CA ILE A 254 -9.44 12.46 14.20
C ILE A 254 -9.90 11.28 15.07
N ASN A 255 -9.50 11.25 16.35
CA ASN A 255 -9.94 10.22 17.29
C ASN A 255 -11.46 10.21 17.42
N LYS A 256 -12.09 11.40 17.50
CA LYS A 256 -13.54 11.52 17.54
C LYS A 256 -14.23 11.13 16.22
N ALA A 257 -13.57 11.38 15.09
CA ALA A 257 -14.05 10.96 13.78
C ALA A 257 -13.97 9.44 13.61
N ILE A 258 -12.91 8.79 14.09
CA ILE A 258 -12.82 7.32 14.12
C ILE A 258 -13.91 6.77 15.04
N PHE A 259 -13.85 7.09 16.32
CA PHE A 259 -14.85 6.62 17.27
C PHE A 259 -15.38 7.80 18.11
N PRO A 260 -16.72 8.00 18.14
CA PRO A 260 -17.78 7.18 17.57
C PRO A 260 -18.21 7.59 16.13
N GLY A 261 -17.42 8.40 15.42
CA GLY A 261 -17.84 9.03 14.17
C GLY A 261 -18.17 8.05 13.03
N ILE A 262 -17.22 7.22 12.64
CA ILE A 262 -17.36 6.32 11.49
C ILE A 262 -17.14 4.84 11.82
N GLN A 263 -16.58 4.52 12.99
CA GLN A 263 -16.36 3.16 13.45
C GLN A 263 -16.98 2.94 14.85
N GLY A 264 -17.25 1.66 15.18
CA GLY A 264 -17.55 1.17 16.52
C GLY A 264 -16.31 0.54 17.17
N GLY A 265 -16.44 -0.71 17.62
CA GLY A 265 -15.36 -1.45 18.28
C GLY A 265 -14.12 -1.60 17.40
N PRO A 266 -12.93 -1.31 17.93
CA PRO A 266 -11.68 -1.53 17.24
C PRO A 266 -11.39 -3.03 17.08
N LEU A 267 -10.62 -3.38 16.06
CA LEU A 267 -10.20 -4.76 15.79
C LEU A 267 -8.90 -5.04 16.58
N MET A 268 -9.03 -5.49 17.84
CA MET A 268 -7.90 -5.60 18.76
C MET A 268 -6.84 -6.62 18.28
N HIS A 269 -7.25 -7.69 17.63
CA HIS A 269 -6.35 -8.65 16.98
C HIS A 269 -5.56 -8.04 15.82
N VAL A 270 -6.17 -7.14 15.05
CA VAL A 270 -5.47 -6.39 13.99
C VAL A 270 -4.49 -5.38 14.59
N ILE A 271 -4.89 -4.68 15.67
CA ILE A 271 -4.00 -3.76 16.39
C ILE A 271 -2.79 -4.49 16.97
N ALA A 272 -2.97 -5.71 17.50
CA ALA A 272 -1.86 -6.57 17.89
C ALA A 272 -0.91 -6.89 16.71
N GLY A 273 -1.46 -7.25 15.56
CA GLY A 273 -0.67 -7.44 14.33
C GLY A 273 0.08 -6.17 13.92
N LYS A 274 -0.53 -4.98 14.04
CA LYS A 274 0.14 -3.68 13.82
C LYS A 274 1.28 -3.46 14.82
N ALA A 275 1.06 -3.74 16.09
CA ALA A 275 2.10 -3.63 17.13
C ALA A 275 3.31 -4.50 16.83
N VAL A 276 3.10 -5.74 16.38
CA VAL A 276 4.18 -6.64 15.95
C VAL A 276 4.90 -6.09 14.73
N CYS A 277 4.16 -5.69 13.70
CA CYS A 277 4.70 -5.11 12.47
C CYS A 277 5.57 -3.88 12.74
N PHE A 278 5.11 -2.94 13.56
CA PHE A 278 5.89 -1.74 13.88
C PHE A 278 7.14 -2.09 14.68
N GLY A 279 7.06 -3.08 15.58
CA GLY A 279 8.24 -3.58 16.29
C GLY A 279 9.26 -4.25 15.36
N GLU A 280 8.82 -4.92 14.29
CA GLU A 280 9.71 -5.43 13.25
C GLU A 280 10.32 -4.30 12.41
N ALA A 281 9.51 -3.28 12.07
CA ALA A 281 9.94 -2.15 11.25
C ALA A 281 10.95 -1.22 11.96
N LEU A 282 10.98 -1.21 13.29
CA LEU A 282 11.98 -0.48 14.09
C LEU A 282 13.35 -1.14 14.09
N LYS A 283 13.47 -2.40 13.64
CA LYS A 283 14.74 -3.12 13.63
C LYS A 283 15.61 -2.77 12.41
N PRO A 284 16.95 -2.85 12.53
CA PRO A 284 17.86 -2.57 11.42
C PRO A 284 17.62 -3.43 10.16
N GLU A 285 17.16 -4.68 10.35
CA GLU A 285 16.86 -5.62 9.28
C GLU A 285 15.77 -5.10 8.36
N PHE A 286 14.83 -4.30 8.88
CA PHE A 286 13.78 -3.71 8.06
C PHE A 286 14.35 -2.65 7.10
N LYS A 287 15.37 -1.88 7.50
CA LYS A 287 16.04 -0.92 6.60
C LYS A 287 16.76 -1.63 5.46
N ALA A 288 17.41 -2.75 5.76
CA ALA A 288 18.06 -3.58 4.75
C ALA A 288 17.02 -4.16 3.77
N TYR A 289 15.91 -4.66 4.28
CA TYR A 289 14.78 -5.13 3.48
C TYR A 289 14.21 -4.03 2.57
N ALA A 290 13.94 -2.85 3.13
CA ALA A 290 13.39 -1.73 2.35
C ALA A 290 14.37 -1.25 1.26
N LYS A 291 15.68 -1.25 1.55
CA LYS A 291 16.69 -0.96 0.53
C LYS A 291 16.68 -2.00 -0.58
N GLN A 292 16.61 -3.29 -0.24
CA GLN A 292 16.52 -4.36 -1.24
C GLN A 292 15.27 -4.25 -2.11
N ILE A 293 14.15 -3.75 -1.59
CA ILE A 293 12.94 -3.47 -2.40
C ILE A 293 13.27 -2.49 -3.52
N VAL A 294 13.93 -1.38 -3.19
CA VAL A 294 14.28 -0.33 -4.18
C VAL A 294 15.33 -0.85 -5.16
N ASP A 295 16.35 -1.53 -4.68
CA ASP A 295 17.39 -2.11 -5.53
C ASP A 295 16.79 -3.13 -6.53
N ASN A 296 15.89 -4.00 -6.05
CA ASN A 296 15.15 -4.93 -6.89
C ASN A 296 14.26 -4.21 -7.93
N ALA A 297 13.57 -3.14 -7.51
CA ALA A 297 12.72 -2.37 -8.43
C ALA A 297 13.55 -1.71 -9.55
N GLN A 298 14.70 -1.14 -9.23
CA GLN A 298 15.61 -0.55 -10.22
C GLN A 298 16.21 -1.60 -11.15
N ALA A 299 16.60 -2.77 -10.63
CA ALA A 299 17.11 -3.87 -11.43
C ALA A 299 16.04 -4.42 -12.39
N LEU A 300 14.80 -4.60 -11.91
CA LEU A 300 13.69 -5.04 -12.73
C LEU A 300 13.34 -4.00 -13.81
N ALA A 301 13.29 -2.72 -13.44
CA ALA A 301 13.05 -1.62 -14.38
C ALA A 301 14.09 -1.60 -15.50
N LYS A 302 15.39 -1.72 -15.15
CA LYS A 302 16.46 -1.81 -16.14
C LYS A 302 16.30 -3.03 -17.06
N GLY A 303 16.02 -4.20 -16.49
CA GLY A 303 15.84 -5.44 -17.26
C GLY A 303 14.67 -5.37 -18.25
N LEU A 304 13.59 -4.65 -17.90
CA LEU A 304 12.44 -4.40 -18.79
C LEU A 304 12.79 -3.41 -19.91
N LEU A 305 13.45 -2.29 -19.57
CA LEU A 305 13.91 -1.30 -20.57
C LEU A 305 14.88 -1.91 -21.57
N ASP A 306 15.85 -2.71 -21.12
CA ASP A 306 16.83 -3.39 -21.97
C ASP A 306 16.16 -4.35 -22.97
N ARG A 307 14.90 -4.77 -22.72
CA ARG A 307 14.09 -5.65 -23.59
C ARG A 307 13.04 -4.91 -24.44
N GLY A 308 13.06 -3.58 -24.42
CA GLY A 308 12.21 -2.76 -25.27
C GLY A 308 10.82 -2.46 -24.73
N PHE A 309 10.57 -2.70 -23.44
CA PHE A 309 9.43 -2.08 -22.76
C PHE A 309 9.72 -0.60 -22.50
N ASP A 310 8.66 0.21 -22.45
CA ASP A 310 8.74 1.56 -21.91
C ASP A 310 8.23 1.59 -20.47
N LEU A 311 8.77 2.50 -19.67
CA LEU A 311 8.34 2.75 -18.31
C LEU A 311 7.88 4.20 -18.18
N VAL A 312 6.72 4.39 -17.57
CA VAL A 312 6.22 5.74 -17.25
C VAL A 312 7.29 6.49 -16.46
N SER A 313 7.58 7.71 -16.86
CA SER A 313 8.67 8.58 -16.38
C SER A 313 10.08 7.99 -16.54
N GLY A 314 10.25 6.97 -17.38
CA GLY A 314 11.56 6.37 -17.71
C GLY A 314 12.16 5.49 -16.60
N GLY A 315 11.42 5.11 -15.55
CA GLY A 315 11.95 4.23 -14.50
C GLY A 315 11.26 4.38 -13.14
N THR A 316 11.98 4.12 -12.04
CA THR A 316 11.43 4.19 -10.69
C THR A 316 12.46 4.67 -9.66
N ASP A 317 11.99 5.40 -8.65
CA ASP A 317 12.74 5.80 -7.45
C ASP A 317 12.29 5.02 -6.20
N ASN A 318 11.23 4.20 -6.32
CA ASN A 318 10.61 3.52 -5.19
C ASN A 318 10.42 2.00 -5.43
N HIS A 319 9.35 1.40 -4.94
CA HIS A 319 9.08 -0.04 -4.96
C HIS A 319 8.27 -0.51 -6.16
N LEU A 320 7.77 0.40 -6.99
CA LEU A 320 6.87 0.08 -8.11
C LEU A 320 7.30 0.77 -9.40
N MET A 321 6.84 0.23 -10.51
CA MET A 321 6.92 0.85 -11.83
C MET A 321 5.61 0.64 -12.59
N LEU A 322 5.33 1.54 -13.53
CA LEU A 322 4.29 1.38 -14.54
C LEU A 322 4.94 1.03 -15.86
N VAL A 323 4.60 -0.13 -16.39
CA VAL A 323 5.12 -0.63 -17.66
C VAL A 323 4.14 -0.28 -18.75
N ASP A 324 4.58 0.50 -19.74
CA ASP A 324 3.85 0.76 -20.97
C ASP A 324 4.08 -0.41 -21.93
N LEU A 325 2.99 -1.05 -22.33
CA LEU A 325 3.02 -2.26 -23.16
C LEU A 325 2.82 -1.96 -24.66
N ARG A 326 2.61 -0.70 -25.04
CA ARG A 326 2.42 -0.32 -26.44
C ARG A 326 3.60 -0.70 -27.34
N PRO A 327 4.88 -0.57 -26.92
CA PRO A 327 6.02 -1.00 -27.73
C PRO A 327 6.05 -2.50 -28.04
N VAL A 328 5.47 -3.34 -27.18
CA VAL A 328 5.40 -4.80 -27.37
C VAL A 328 4.04 -5.26 -27.90
N HIS A 329 3.16 -4.32 -28.29
CA HIS A 329 1.88 -4.56 -28.97
C HIS A 329 0.91 -5.49 -28.21
N ILE A 330 0.84 -5.38 -26.88
CA ILE A 330 -0.10 -6.13 -26.03
C ILE A 330 -0.85 -5.18 -25.09
N THR A 331 -2.09 -5.49 -24.77
CA THR A 331 -2.86 -4.70 -23.80
C THR A 331 -2.55 -5.11 -22.37
N GLY A 332 -2.82 -4.21 -21.39
CA GLY A 332 -2.68 -4.52 -19.96
C GLY A 332 -3.51 -5.72 -19.55
N LYS A 333 -4.75 -5.84 -20.04
CA LYS A 333 -5.64 -6.98 -19.77
C LYS A 333 -5.07 -8.29 -20.27
N GLU A 334 -4.55 -8.31 -21.47
CA GLU A 334 -3.98 -9.52 -22.06
C GLU A 334 -2.67 -9.91 -21.34
N MET A 335 -1.82 -8.94 -21.04
CA MET A 335 -0.57 -9.18 -20.32
C MET A 335 -0.83 -9.70 -18.89
N GLU A 336 -1.77 -9.11 -18.16
CA GLU A 336 -2.22 -9.57 -16.83
C GLU A 336 -2.66 -11.04 -16.89
N HIS A 337 -3.48 -11.41 -17.89
CA HIS A 337 -3.98 -12.77 -18.07
C HIS A 337 -2.85 -13.76 -18.38
N ARG A 338 -1.99 -13.46 -19.36
CA ARG A 338 -0.88 -14.34 -19.72
C ARG A 338 0.12 -14.54 -18.59
N LEU A 339 0.44 -13.46 -17.84
CA LEU A 339 1.32 -13.54 -16.69
C LEU A 339 0.73 -14.41 -15.58
N ASP A 340 -0.59 -14.33 -15.32
CA ASP A 340 -1.24 -15.19 -14.34
C ASP A 340 -1.17 -16.68 -14.74
N GLU A 341 -1.33 -16.99 -16.03
CA GLU A 341 -1.18 -18.36 -16.55
C GLU A 341 0.24 -18.93 -16.38
N VAL A 342 1.25 -18.09 -16.31
CA VAL A 342 2.65 -18.50 -16.07
C VAL A 342 3.11 -18.25 -14.64
N TYR A 343 2.17 -18.05 -13.71
CA TYR A 343 2.39 -17.91 -12.28
C TYR A 343 3.13 -16.61 -11.86
N ILE A 344 2.96 -15.56 -12.64
CA ILE A 344 3.43 -14.21 -12.29
C ILE A 344 2.21 -13.30 -12.09
N THR A 345 2.01 -12.82 -10.87
CA THR A 345 0.82 -12.05 -10.51
C THR A 345 1.11 -10.55 -10.57
N VAL A 346 0.39 -9.83 -11.44
CA VAL A 346 0.44 -8.38 -11.60
C VAL A 346 -0.98 -7.82 -11.67
N ASN A 347 -1.14 -6.50 -11.77
CA ASN A 347 -2.42 -5.91 -12.15
C ASN A 347 -2.27 -5.01 -13.39
N LYS A 348 -3.28 -5.06 -14.29
CA LYS A 348 -3.40 -4.06 -15.34
C LYS A 348 -3.58 -2.68 -14.73
N ASN A 349 -3.02 -1.67 -15.37
CA ASN A 349 -3.05 -0.29 -14.90
C ASN A 349 -3.05 0.67 -16.09
N ALA A 350 -3.89 1.70 -16.00
CA ALA A 350 -3.81 2.79 -16.98
C ALA A 350 -2.46 3.51 -16.88
N ILE A 351 -1.96 3.95 -18.01
CA ILE A 351 -0.79 4.85 -18.12
C ILE A 351 -1.26 6.28 -18.38
N PRO A 352 -0.42 7.29 -18.18
CA PRO A 352 -0.78 8.67 -18.57
C PRO A 352 -1.20 8.74 -20.03
N ASN A 353 -2.30 9.47 -20.30
CA ASN A 353 -2.89 9.58 -21.64
C ASN A 353 -3.20 8.22 -22.32
N ASP A 354 -3.64 7.25 -21.54
CA ASP A 354 -3.94 5.91 -22.02
C ASP A 354 -5.05 5.93 -23.09
N PRO A 355 -4.80 5.43 -24.31
CA PRO A 355 -5.82 5.36 -25.37
C PRO A 355 -6.88 4.30 -25.13
N GLU A 356 -6.62 3.34 -24.23
CA GLU A 356 -7.50 2.22 -23.95
C GLU A 356 -8.51 2.54 -22.83
N LYS A 357 -9.60 1.78 -22.81
CA LYS A 357 -10.61 1.87 -21.74
C LYS A 357 -10.04 1.35 -20.41
N PRO A 358 -10.54 1.83 -19.25
CA PRO A 358 -10.05 1.43 -17.92
C PRO A 358 -10.05 -0.08 -17.63
N MET A 359 -10.90 -0.87 -18.29
CA MET A 359 -10.96 -2.34 -18.15
C MET A 359 -10.00 -3.09 -19.08
N VAL A 360 -9.33 -2.38 -19.98
CA VAL A 360 -8.36 -2.95 -20.94
C VAL A 360 -6.95 -2.47 -20.58
N THR A 361 -6.73 -1.18 -20.53
CA THR A 361 -5.48 -0.46 -20.27
C THR A 361 -4.35 -0.78 -21.26
N SER A 362 -3.40 0.13 -21.37
CA SER A 362 -2.17 -0.07 -22.16
C SER A 362 -0.96 -0.44 -21.30
N GLY A 363 -1.14 -0.56 -19.99
CA GLY A 363 -0.06 -0.86 -19.07
C GLY A 363 -0.41 -1.85 -17.98
N ILE A 364 0.63 -2.21 -17.25
CA ILE A 364 0.56 -2.97 -15.99
C ILE A 364 1.36 -2.24 -14.91
N ARG A 365 0.96 -2.44 -13.65
CA ARG A 365 1.73 -2.00 -12.48
C ARG A 365 2.47 -3.20 -11.91
N VAL A 366 3.75 -3.03 -11.63
CA VAL A 366 4.65 -4.05 -11.09
C VAL A 366 5.36 -3.49 -9.87
N GLY A 367 5.53 -4.32 -8.84
CA GLY A 367 6.25 -3.93 -7.63
C GLY A 367 7.03 -5.08 -7.01
N THR A 368 7.99 -4.76 -6.18
CA THR A 368 8.96 -5.71 -5.63
C THR A 368 8.85 -6.05 -4.15
N PRO A 369 7.91 -5.49 -3.34
CA PRO A 369 7.87 -5.77 -1.90
C PRO A 369 7.69 -7.24 -1.55
N ALA A 370 6.75 -7.93 -2.18
CA ALA A 370 6.42 -9.33 -1.86
C ALA A 370 7.55 -10.29 -2.26
N VAL A 371 8.12 -10.16 -3.46
CA VAL A 371 9.26 -10.98 -3.90
C VAL A 371 10.51 -10.72 -3.04
N THR A 372 10.72 -9.47 -2.59
CA THR A 372 11.81 -9.14 -1.67
C THR A 372 11.58 -9.75 -0.28
N SER A 373 10.35 -9.72 0.25
CA SER A 373 10.00 -10.41 1.50
C SER A 373 10.19 -11.92 1.40
N ARG A 374 9.99 -12.48 0.22
CA ARG A 374 10.25 -13.89 -0.08
C ARG A 374 11.74 -14.22 -0.05
N GLY A 375 12.63 -13.25 -0.32
CA GLY A 375 14.07 -13.41 -0.28
C GLY A 375 14.77 -13.20 -1.63
N LEU A 376 14.04 -12.84 -2.70
CA LEU A 376 14.64 -12.56 -4.00
C LEU A 376 15.52 -11.32 -3.94
N VAL A 377 16.59 -11.34 -4.70
CA VAL A 377 17.62 -10.29 -4.79
C VAL A 377 17.72 -9.73 -6.22
N THR A 378 18.58 -8.75 -6.41
CA THR A 378 18.72 -8.02 -7.70
C THR A 378 19.04 -8.92 -8.88
N GLU A 379 19.83 -9.98 -8.68
CA GLU A 379 20.18 -10.94 -9.71
C GLU A 379 18.98 -11.74 -10.23
N ASP A 380 17.97 -11.96 -9.38
CA ASP A 380 16.74 -12.66 -9.77
C ASP A 380 15.83 -11.78 -10.62
N MET A 381 15.96 -10.47 -10.55
CA MET A 381 15.12 -9.49 -11.27
C MET A 381 15.35 -9.55 -12.78
N GLU A 382 16.57 -9.86 -13.22
CA GLU A 382 16.89 -10.06 -14.63
C GLU A 382 16.08 -11.25 -15.23
N LYS A 383 15.96 -12.32 -14.43
CA LYS A 383 15.19 -13.50 -14.84
C LYS A 383 13.69 -13.21 -14.89
N ILE A 384 13.19 -12.42 -13.94
CA ILE A 384 11.78 -11.99 -13.95
C ILE A 384 11.51 -11.12 -15.20
N ALA A 385 12.38 -10.16 -15.52
CA ALA A 385 12.26 -9.34 -16.72
C ALA A 385 12.26 -10.18 -17.99
N GLU A 386 13.10 -11.22 -18.07
CA GLU A 386 13.11 -12.17 -19.18
C GLU A 386 11.77 -12.91 -19.31
N TYR A 387 11.23 -13.45 -18.20
CA TYR A 387 9.94 -14.13 -18.21
C TYR A 387 8.79 -13.21 -18.64
N MET A 388 8.77 -11.98 -18.17
CA MET A 388 7.76 -10.99 -18.58
C MET A 388 7.88 -10.70 -20.10
N TYR A 389 9.08 -10.53 -20.62
CA TYR A 389 9.31 -10.32 -22.05
C TYR A 389 8.85 -11.52 -22.91
N LEU A 390 9.24 -12.72 -22.53
CA LEU A 390 8.83 -13.94 -23.24
C LEU A 390 7.30 -14.14 -23.17
N THR A 391 6.68 -13.79 -22.04
CA THR A 391 5.22 -13.82 -21.89
C THR A 391 4.53 -12.83 -22.83
N ALA A 392 5.08 -11.64 -23.02
CA ALA A 392 4.52 -10.65 -23.95
C ALA A 392 4.68 -11.09 -25.40
N THR A 393 5.83 -11.65 -25.79
CA THR A 393 6.25 -11.81 -27.20
C THR A 393 6.21 -13.23 -27.74
N GLN A 394 6.29 -14.26 -26.89
CA GLN A 394 6.46 -15.66 -27.27
C GLN A 394 5.58 -16.62 -26.45
N PHE A 395 4.47 -16.15 -25.91
CA PHE A 395 3.61 -16.87 -24.97
C PHE A 395 3.26 -18.29 -25.47
N ASP A 396 2.73 -18.41 -26.68
CA ASP A 396 2.23 -19.69 -27.21
C ASP A 396 3.28 -20.80 -27.28
N THR A 397 4.56 -20.43 -27.35
CA THR A 397 5.67 -21.39 -27.49
C THR A 397 6.51 -21.51 -26.20
N LYS A 398 6.43 -20.57 -25.28
CA LYS A 398 7.30 -20.47 -24.10
C LYS A 398 6.58 -20.62 -22.77
N ALA A 399 5.25 -20.69 -22.74
CA ALA A 399 4.49 -20.69 -21.49
C ALA A 399 4.91 -21.80 -20.52
N ASP A 400 5.15 -23.02 -21.01
CA ASP A 400 5.58 -24.13 -20.15
C ASP A 400 7.00 -23.93 -19.59
N GLU A 401 7.93 -23.46 -20.42
CA GLU A 401 9.30 -23.14 -20.00
C GLU A 401 9.29 -22.02 -18.92
N ILE A 402 8.43 -21.02 -19.09
CA ILE A 402 8.28 -19.94 -18.10
C ILE A 402 7.71 -20.48 -16.79
N ARG A 403 6.66 -21.31 -16.83
CA ARG A 403 6.08 -21.95 -15.62
C ARG A 403 7.12 -22.74 -14.84
N GLU A 404 7.89 -23.58 -15.54
CA GLU A 404 8.98 -24.36 -14.93
C GLU A 404 10.03 -23.44 -14.28
N GLY A 405 10.43 -22.38 -15.00
CA GLY A 405 11.39 -21.41 -14.51
C GLY A 405 10.89 -20.62 -13.29
N VAL A 406 9.63 -20.19 -13.30
CA VAL A 406 8.99 -19.52 -12.15
C VAL A 406 8.93 -20.46 -10.95
N CYS A 407 8.50 -21.71 -11.14
CA CYS A 407 8.49 -22.72 -10.09
C CYS A 407 9.89 -22.96 -9.49
N ALA A 408 10.90 -23.09 -10.35
CA ALA A 408 12.28 -23.27 -9.92
C ALA A 408 12.82 -22.06 -9.14
N LEU A 409 12.50 -20.84 -9.58
CA LEU A 409 12.87 -19.62 -8.87
C LEU A 409 12.15 -19.52 -7.50
N CYS A 410 10.87 -19.85 -7.46
CA CYS A 410 10.10 -19.89 -6.22
C CYS A 410 10.60 -20.95 -5.23
N ALA A 411 11.05 -22.11 -5.71
CA ALA A 411 11.61 -23.18 -4.87
C ALA A 411 12.94 -22.81 -4.22
N LYS A 412 13.71 -21.87 -4.80
CA LYS A 412 14.94 -21.31 -4.22
C LYS A 412 14.66 -20.52 -2.92
N TYR A 413 13.45 -19.98 -2.81
CA TYR A 413 13.01 -19.09 -1.72
C TYR A 413 11.66 -19.57 -1.17
N PRO A 414 11.64 -20.67 -0.40
CA PRO A 414 10.40 -21.26 0.10
C PRO A 414 9.69 -20.32 1.07
N LEU A 415 8.36 -20.32 1.03
CA LEU A 415 7.52 -19.53 1.93
C LEU A 415 6.97 -20.38 3.06
N TYR A 416 7.15 -19.92 4.32
CA TYR A 416 6.53 -20.52 5.51
C TYR A 416 6.87 -22.01 5.67
N GLU A 417 8.14 -22.36 5.51
CA GLU A 417 8.69 -23.70 5.77
C GLU A 417 9.48 -23.74 7.07
#